data_80643a45c9aa76cd892644bbd09e9659
#
_entry.id   80643a45c9aa76cd892644bbd09e9659
#
_cell.length_a   1.000
_cell.length_b   1.000
_cell.length_c   1.000
_cell.angle_alpha   90.00
_cell.angle_beta   90.00
_cell.angle_gamma   90.00
#
_symmetry.space_group_name_H-M   'P 1'
#
loop_
_entity.id
_entity.type
_entity.pdbx_description
1 polymer ?
#
loop_
_entity_poly.entity_id
_entity_poly.type
_entity_poly.pdbx_seq_one_letter_code
_entity_poly.pdbx_strand_id
1 'polypeptide(L)'
;MKVLVLTESDDCCGPIAAAFLNDFSTHIEAVSAGRNPLQSVELMMVTAMKECLIDLSDYQPQNISSINVSGFDVVYECPDLPCPETLEECRELRDFIKNEAYLFFRGLNL
;
A
#
# COMPACT_ATOMS: atom_id res chain seq x y z
N MET A 1 -10.67 -3.99 12.11
CA MET A 1 -11.03 -4.37 10.74
C MET A 1 -9.77 -4.74 9.97
N LYS A 2 -9.79 -5.89 9.32
CA LYS A 2 -8.67 -6.36 8.51
C LYS A 2 -8.93 -6.05 7.04
N VAL A 3 -8.01 -5.31 6.42
CA VAL A 3 -8.12 -4.86 5.03
C VAL A 3 -6.99 -5.49 4.22
N LEU A 4 -7.33 -6.16 3.13
CA LEU A 4 -6.36 -6.63 2.16
C LEU A 4 -6.26 -5.60 1.04
N VAL A 5 -5.07 -5.02 0.85
CA VAL A 5 -4.79 -4.12 -0.27
C VAL A 5 -4.16 -4.94 -1.39
N LEU A 6 -4.81 -4.97 -2.53
CA LEU A 6 -4.42 -5.84 -3.64
C LEU A 6 -3.99 -5.03 -4.84
N THR A 7 -2.81 -5.36 -5.38
CA THR A 7 -2.27 -4.81 -6.63
C THR A 7 -1.68 -5.94 -7.46
N GLU A 8 -1.10 -5.62 -8.61
CA GLU A 8 -0.44 -6.62 -9.44
C GLU A 8 0.93 -7.01 -8.89
N SER A 9 1.78 -6.02 -8.60
CA SER A 9 3.20 -6.29 -8.30
C SER A 9 3.60 -6.11 -6.84
N ASP A 10 2.74 -5.51 -6.00
CA ASP A 10 2.99 -5.28 -4.57
C ASP A 10 4.34 -4.61 -4.28
N ASP A 11 4.77 -3.71 -5.16
CA ASP A 11 6.07 -3.06 -5.06
C ASP A 11 6.01 -1.56 -4.85
N CYS A 12 4.86 -0.95 -5.04
CA CYS A 12 4.72 0.51 -5.00
C CYS A 12 3.38 0.92 -4.40
N CYS A 13 2.30 0.96 -5.20
CA CYS A 13 1.00 1.51 -4.77
C CYS A 13 0.38 0.74 -3.60
N GLY A 14 0.43 -0.60 -3.63
CA GLY A 14 -0.15 -1.45 -2.59
C GLY A 14 0.48 -1.23 -1.22
N PRO A 15 1.81 -1.38 -1.10
CA PRO A 15 2.50 -1.13 0.18
C PRO A 15 2.27 0.29 0.71
N ILE A 16 2.24 1.30 -0.16
CA ILE A 16 1.97 2.69 0.24
C ILE A 16 0.56 2.82 0.80
N ALA A 17 -0.44 2.30 0.10
CA ALA A 17 -1.83 2.38 0.54
C ALA A 17 -2.04 1.66 1.87
N ALA A 18 -1.49 0.46 2.03
CA ALA A 18 -1.59 -0.29 3.28
C ALA A 18 -0.94 0.47 4.44
N ALA A 19 0.24 1.06 4.22
CA ALA A 19 0.92 1.84 5.24
C ALA A 19 0.10 3.05 5.68
N PHE A 20 -0.50 3.78 4.75
CA PHE A 20 -1.35 4.92 5.11
C PHE A 20 -2.63 4.48 5.82
N LEU A 21 -3.26 3.38 5.40
CA LEU A 21 -4.45 2.88 6.08
C LEU A 21 -4.13 2.54 7.54
N ASN A 22 -3.00 1.90 7.80
CA ASN A 22 -2.56 1.60 9.16
C ASN A 22 -2.26 2.87 9.96
N ASP A 23 -1.77 3.92 9.29
CA ASP A 23 -1.47 5.20 9.93
C ASP A 23 -2.73 6.00 10.25
N PHE A 24 -3.79 5.88 9.44
CA PHE A 24 -5.04 6.63 9.64
C PHE A 24 -5.81 6.17 10.88
N SER A 25 -5.72 4.91 11.26
CA SER A 25 -6.53 4.39 12.37
C SER A 25 -5.89 3.16 13.01
N THR A 26 -5.95 3.09 14.33
CA THR A 26 -5.56 1.89 15.08
C THR A 26 -6.60 0.77 14.97
N HIS A 27 -7.78 1.05 14.41
CA HIS A 27 -8.83 0.06 14.20
C HIS A 27 -8.69 -0.69 12.87
N ILE A 28 -7.69 -0.34 12.06
CA ILE A 28 -7.40 -1.00 10.79
C ILE A 28 -6.09 -1.78 10.90
N GLU A 29 -6.13 -3.02 10.44
CA GLU A 29 -4.95 -3.82 10.17
C GLU A 29 -4.92 -4.06 8.65
N ALA A 30 -4.14 -3.28 7.92
CA ALA A 30 -4.02 -3.38 6.48
C ALA A 30 -2.78 -4.17 6.10
N VAL A 31 -2.95 -5.10 5.19
CA VAL A 31 -1.88 -5.94 4.62
C VAL A 31 -1.95 -5.82 3.12
N SER A 32 -0.80 -5.71 2.48
CA SER A 32 -0.68 -5.58 1.03
C SER A 32 -0.21 -6.89 0.41
N ALA A 33 -0.70 -7.20 -0.79
CA ALA A 33 -0.28 -8.37 -1.55
C ALA A 33 -0.42 -8.11 -3.05
N GLY A 34 0.28 -8.89 -3.87
CA GLY A 34 0.24 -8.81 -5.31
C GLY A 34 -0.14 -10.12 -5.96
N ARG A 35 -0.71 -10.04 -7.17
CA ARG A 35 -0.98 -11.23 -8.00
C ARG A 35 0.31 -11.80 -8.56
N ASN A 36 1.26 -10.92 -8.93
CA ASN A 36 2.59 -11.27 -9.42
C ASN A 36 3.62 -10.35 -8.76
N PRO A 37 3.97 -10.61 -7.48
CA PRO A 37 4.81 -9.68 -6.72
C PRO A 37 6.23 -9.61 -7.26
N LEU A 38 6.81 -8.41 -7.23
CA LEU A 38 8.23 -8.19 -7.49
C LEU A 38 9.05 -8.51 -6.24
N GLN A 39 10.37 -8.38 -6.35
CA GLN A 39 11.27 -8.80 -5.27
C GLN A 39 11.36 -7.79 -4.13
N SER A 40 11.18 -6.51 -4.42
CA SER A 40 11.34 -5.43 -3.43
C SER A 40 10.56 -4.19 -3.82
N VAL A 41 10.35 -3.31 -2.84
CA VAL A 41 9.80 -1.98 -3.07
C VAL A 41 10.87 -1.10 -3.72
N GLU A 42 10.46 -0.23 -4.63
CA GLU A 42 11.36 0.71 -5.30
C GLU A 42 12.04 1.63 -4.28
N LEU A 43 13.38 1.75 -4.38
CA LEU A 43 14.18 2.49 -3.39
C LEU A 43 13.79 3.96 -3.25
N MET A 44 13.50 4.64 -4.37
CA MET A 44 13.07 6.05 -4.30
C MET A 44 11.73 6.19 -3.60
N MET A 45 10.85 5.20 -3.72
CA MET A 45 9.58 5.21 -3.01
C MET A 45 9.78 4.98 -1.51
N VAL A 46 10.72 4.13 -1.13
CA VAL A 46 11.11 3.97 0.28
C VAL A 46 11.55 5.32 0.85
N THR A 47 12.36 6.07 0.09
CA THR A 47 12.80 7.41 0.48
C THR A 47 11.64 8.38 0.63
N ALA A 48 10.71 8.40 -0.35
CA ALA A 48 9.53 9.27 -0.30
C ALA A 48 8.64 8.96 0.90
N MET A 49 8.50 7.68 1.26
CA MET A 49 7.68 7.29 2.42
C MET A 49 8.35 7.65 3.75
N LYS A 50 9.68 7.63 3.83
CA LYS A 50 10.39 8.08 5.03
C LYS A 50 10.13 9.55 5.33
N GLU A 51 9.87 10.36 4.32
CA GLU A 51 9.50 11.77 4.51
C GLU A 51 8.19 11.91 5.29
N CYS A 52 7.33 10.88 5.23
CA CYS A 52 6.07 10.80 5.98
C CYS A 52 6.22 10.00 7.28
N LEU A 53 7.46 9.73 7.72
CA LEU A 53 7.77 8.93 8.91
C LEU A 53 7.29 7.49 8.81
N ILE A 54 7.21 6.96 7.59
CA ILE A 54 6.85 5.57 7.33
C ILE A 54 8.05 4.86 6.69
N ASP A 55 8.49 3.78 7.32
CA ASP A 55 9.65 3.02 6.83
C ASP A 55 9.19 1.74 6.12
N LEU A 56 9.39 1.69 4.80
CA LEU A 56 9.10 0.51 3.98
C LEU A 56 10.37 -0.26 3.61
N SER A 57 11.52 0.08 4.20
CA SER A 57 12.81 -0.53 3.80
C SER A 57 12.86 -2.05 4.03
N ASP A 58 12.13 -2.56 5.01
CA ASP A 58 12.09 -3.99 5.34
C ASP A 58 10.87 -4.71 4.75
N TYR A 59 10.02 -3.99 4.01
CA TYR A 59 8.83 -4.59 3.44
C TYR A 59 9.21 -5.56 2.31
N GLN A 60 8.65 -6.77 2.35
CA GLN A 60 8.83 -7.78 1.32
C GLN A 60 7.51 -7.97 0.56
N PRO A 61 7.48 -7.70 -0.75
CA PRO A 61 6.29 -8.00 -1.56
C PRO A 61 5.87 -9.46 -1.38
N GLN A 62 4.56 -9.69 -1.27
CA GLN A 62 4.05 -11.04 -1.03
C GLN A 62 2.95 -11.40 -2.02
N ASN A 63 2.87 -12.69 -2.35
CA ASN A 63 1.89 -13.21 -3.28
C ASN A 63 0.55 -13.43 -2.57
N ILE A 64 -0.55 -13.06 -3.24
CA ILE A 64 -1.89 -13.25 -2.71
C ILE A 64 -2.15 -14.74 -2.38
N SER A 65 -1.52 -15.66 -3.09
CA SER A 65 -1.68 -17.10 -2.85
C SER A 65 -1.13 -17.55 -1.50
N SER A 66 -0.25 -16.75 -0.87
CA SER A 66 0.29 -17.04 0.46
C SER A 66 -0.57 -16.49 1.60
N ILE A 67 -1.70 -15.84 1.28
CA ILE A 67 -2.55 -15.16 2.23
C ILE A 67 -3.91 -15.84 2.27
N ASN A 68 -4.47 -15.98 3.48
CA ASN A 68 -5.85 -16.42 3.66
C ASN A 68 -6.81 -15.25 3.43
N VAL A 69 -7.28 -15.10 2.20
CA VAL A 69 -8.16 -13.98 1.80
C VAL A 69 -9.44 -13.94 2.62
N SER A 70 -9.97 -15.10 3.01
CA SER A 70 -11.19 -15.16 3.81
C SER A 70 -11.03 -14.61 5.23
N GLY A 71 -9.78 -14.40 5.68
CA GLY A 71 -9.49 -13.78 6.98
C GLY A 71 -9.62 -12.26 6.98
N PHE A 72 -9.89 -11.64 5.84
CA PHE A 72 -10.02 -10.18 5.72
C PHE A 72 -11.48 -9.77 5.65
N ASP A 73 -11.78 -8.61 6.24
CA ASP A 73 -13.13 -8.06 6.24
C ASP A 73 -13.47 -7.40 4.90
N VAL A 74 -12.46 -6.83 4.24
CA VAL A 74 -12.63 -6.14 2.97
C VAL A 74 -11.36 -6.25 2.13
N VAL A 75 -11.53 -6.27 0.80
CA VAL A 75 -10.43 -6.23 -0.16
C VAL A 75 -10.48 -4.88 -0.87
N TYR A 76 -9.39 -4.14 -0.81
CA TYR A 76 -9.23 -2.87 -1.52
C TYR A 76 -8.32 -3.09 -2.72
N GLU A 77 -8.89 -3.04 -3.91
CA GLU A 77 -8.09 -3.05 -5.13
C GLU A 77 -7.58 -1.62 -5.36
N CYS A 78 -6.35 -1.41 -4.93
CA CYS A 78 -5.70 -0.11 -5.01
C CYS A 78 -5.35 0.23 -6.46
N PRO A 79 -5.46 1.50 -6.88
CA PRO A 79 -4.93 1.89 -8.19
C PRO A 79 -3.48 1.45 -8.35
N ASP A 80 -3.18 0.75 -9.44
CA ASP A 80 -1.86 0.17 -9.69
C ASP A 80 -1.17 0.94 -10.80
N LEU A 81 -0.53 2.04 -10.42
CA LEU A 81 0.17 2.93 -11.33
C LEU A 81 1.64 2.55 -11.43
N PRO A 82 2.29 2.80 -12.59
CA PRO A 82 3.72 2.50 -12.73
C PRO A 82 4.55 3.25 -11.70
N CYS A 83 5.60 2.60 -11.19
CA CYS A 83 6.55 3.27 -10.31
C CYS A 83 7.26 4.40 -11.06
N PRO A 84 7.30 5.60 -10.48
CA PRO A 84 7.94 6.76 -11.10
C PRO A 84 9.46 6.61 -11.20
N GLU A 85 10.07 7.41 -12.06
CA GLU A 85 11.51 7.38 -12.30
C GLU A 85 12.29 8.43 -11.50
N THR A 86 11.60 9.42 -10.91
CA THR A 86 12.23 10.48 -10.14
C THR A 86 11.64 10.54 -8.73
N LEU A 87 12.42 11.08 -7.78
CA LEU A 87 11.94 11.24 -6.41
C LEU A 87 10.75 12.21 -6.33
N GLU A 88 10.76 13.27 -7.14
CA GLU A 88 9.63 14.20 -7.18
C GLU A 88 8.35 13.52 -7.63
N GLU A 89 8.41 12.70 -8.67
CA GLU A 89 7.27 11.91 -9.15
C GLU A 89 6.83 10.87 -8.11
N CYS A 90 7.78 10.31 -7.37
CA CYS A 90 7.45 9.42 -6.25
C CYS A 90 6.66 10.13 -5.17
N ARG A 91 7.01 11.39 -4.86
CA ARG A 91 6.26 12.20 -3.89
C ARG A 91 4.84 12.48 -4.38
N GLU A 92 4.68 12.77 -5.67
CA GLU A 92 3.37 13.00 -6.28
C GLU A 92 2.50 11.73 -6.22
N LEU A 93 3.06 10.59 -6.58
CA LEU A 93 2.35 9.31 -6.52
C LEU A 93 2.00 8.95 -5.08
N ARG A 94 2.93 9.12 -4.14
CA ARG A 94 2.70 8.91 -2.72
C ARG A 94 1.49 9.71 -2.24
N ASP A 95 1.45 11.00 -2.57
CA ASP A 95 0.39 11.89 -2.12
C ASP A 95 -0.95 11.54 -2.78
N PHE A 96 -0.92 11.13 -4.05
CA PHE A 96 -2.10 10.63 -4.75
C PHE A 96 -2.66 9.36 -4.10
N ILE A 97 -1.81 8.39 -3.82
CA ILE A 97 -2.23 7.12 -3.19
C ILE A 97 -2.72 7.37 -1.75
N LYS A 98 -2.08 8.28 -1.03
CA LYS A 98 -2.54 8.68 0.31
C LYS A 98 -3.98 9.19 0.25
N ASN A 99 -4.28 10.07 -0.72
CA ASN A 99 -5.61 10.63 -0.88
C ASN A 99 -6.64 9.55 -1.25
N GLU A 100 -6.29 8.66 -2.18
CA GLU A 100 -7.17 7.55 -2.57
C GLU A 100 -7.44 6.61 -1.40
N ALA A 101 -6.42 6.28 -0.63
CA ALA A 101 -6.56 5.45 0.57
C ALA A 101 -7.43 6.13 1.63
N TYR A 102 -7.31 7.46 1.76
CA TYR A 102 -8.14 8.21 2.70
C TYR A 102 -9.62 8.19 2.30
N LEU A 103 -9.91 8.34 1.02
CA LEU A 103 -11.29 8.25 0.52
C LEU A 103 -11.88 6.86 0.77
N PHE A 104 -11.09 5.82 0.56
CA PHE A 104 -11.50 4.46 0.88
C PHE A 104 -11.77 4.31 2.39
N PHE A 105 -10.86 4.81 3.21
CA PHE A 105 -10.97 4.78 4.67
C PHE A 105 -12.25 5.44 5.16
N ARG A 106 -12.59 6.60 4.61
CA ARG A 106 -13.83 7.32 4.97
C ARG A 106 -15.07 6.49 4.67
N GLY A 107 -15.04 5.70 3.61
CA GLY A 107 -16.16 4.84 3.22
C GLY A 107 -16.37 3.64 4.14
N LEU A 108 -15.42 3.31 5.00
CA LEU A 108 -15.51 2.16 5.89
C LEU A 108 -16.41 2.40 7.11
N ASN A 109 -16.75 3.62 7.45
CA ASN A 109 -17.59 4.00 8.59
C ASN A 109 -17.06 3.44 9.93
N LEU A 110 -15.78 3.59 10.15
CA LEU A 110 -15.14 3.15 11.40
C LEU A 110 -15.30 4.19 12.51
#